data_c5c18f4aab059c110abf7caa7071a538
#
_entry.id   c5c18f4aab059c110abf7caa7071a538
#
_cell.length_a   1.000
_cell.length_b   1.000
_cell.length_c   1.000
_cell.angle_alpha   90.00
_cell.angle_beta   90.00
_cell.angle_gamma   90.00
#
_symmetry.space_group_name_H-M   'P 1'
#
loop_
_entity.id
_entity.type
_entity.pdbx_description
1 polymer ?
#
loop_
_entity_poly.entity_id
_entity_poly.type
_entity_poly.pdbx_seq_one_letter_code
_entity_poly.pdbx_strand_id
1 'polypeptide(L)'
;MVAITYAVEVCDESRELRDLLKFLIENKSDEDDIHVLVDSGKVTPSVREVLATFADFISTAEREHDGDFSAHRNFHASLCKGDYIFMIDADEIPQETLIKNIRQFDQSILCVPRINILPGHTAKFLQKHNFRVNEAGFINWPDYQMRYYKNDGSIQWSGKVHEKLTGADVHVLESNPATALWHVKSVTRQDAQNAFYDTIEE
;
A
#
# COMPACT_ATOMS: atom_id res chain seq x y z
N MET A 1 0.86 -2.66 24.70
CA MET A 1 -0.09 -2.21 23.60
C MET A 1 0.28 -2.96 22.34
N VAL A 2 -0.64 -3.16 21.41
CA VAL A 2 -0.35 -3.78 20.11
C VAL A 2 0.52 -2.84 19.29
N ALA A 3 1.70 -3.30 18.84
CA ALA A 3 2.60 -2.55 17.99
C ALA A 3 2.31 -2.85 16.51
N ILE A 4 2.38 -1.83 15.66
CA ILE A 4 2.15 -1.93 14.23
C ILE A 4 3.43 -1.54 13.48
N THR A 5 3.87 -2.37 12.54
CA THR A 5 4.82 -1.93 11.52
C THR A 5 4.05 -1.41 10.32
N TYR A 6 4.19 -0.11 10.02
CA TYR A 6 3.77 0.48 8.74
C TYR A 6 4.81 0.12 7.69
N ALA A 7 4.49 -0.88 6.88
CA ALA A 7 5.38 -1.42 5.86
C ALA A 7 5.11 -0.72 4.52
N VAL A 8 6.02 0.15 4.10
CA VAL A 8 5.88 0.97 2.88
C VAL A 8 6.75 0.41 1.76
N GLU A 9 6.18 0.16 0.59
CA GLU A 9 6.92 -0.26 -0.61
C GLU A 9 7.05 0.90 -1.59
N VAL A 10 8.26 1.13 -2.12
CA VAL A 10 8.56 2.26 -3.01
C VAL A 10 9.55 1.91 -4.11
N CYS A 11 9.35 2.50 -5.27
CA CYS A 11 10.33 2.46 -6.37
C CYS A 11 10.71 3.86 -6.90
N ASP A 12 9.79 4.64 -7.47
CA ASP A 12 10.04 5.95 -8.08
C ASP A 12 9.12 7.08 -7.56
N GLU A 13 8.28 6.78 -6.57
CA GLU A 13 7.23 7.65 -6.00
C GLU A 13 7.77 8.66 -4.98
N SER A 14 8.74 9.50 -5.31
CA SER A 14 9.43 10.38 -4.34
C SER A 14 8.51 11.40 -3.66
N ARG A 15 7.55 11.97 -4.39
CA ARG A 15 6.60 12.95 -3.84
C ARG A 15 5.58 12.26 -2.93
N GLU A 16 4.99 11.22 -3.43
CA GLU A 16 3.97 10.43 -2.73
C GLU A 16 4.55 9.82 -1.45
N LEU A 17 5.74 9.23 -1.54
CA LEU A 17 6.47 8.71 -0.37
C LEU A 17 6.71 9.79 0.68
N ARG A 18 7.13 11.00 0.28
CA ARG A 18 7.33 12.12 1.21
C ARG A 18 6.06 12.47 1.97
N ASP A 19 4.94 12.55 1.25
CA ASP A 19 3.65 12.91 1.83
C ASP A 19 3.14 11.80 2.76
N LEU A 20 3.29 10.53 2.38
CA LEU A 20 2.95 9.37 3.20
C LEU A 20 3.80 9.30 4.48
N LEU A 21 5.13 9.45 4.38
CA LEU A 21 6.01 9.38 5.55
C LEU A 21 5.71 10.49 6.56
N LYS A 22 5.48 11.72 6.10
CA LYS A 22 5.04 12.82 6.98
C LYS A 22 3.77 12.46 7.71
N PHE A 23 2.76 11.98 6.96
CA PHE A 23 1.48 11.60 7.53
C PHE A 23 1.62 10.48 8.58
N LEU A 24 2.37 9.43 8.28
CA LEU A 24 2.58 8.31 9.21
C LEU A 24 3.32 8.75 10.48
N ILE A 25 4.38 9.54 10.36
CA ILE A 25 5.16 10.06 11.51
C ILE A 25 4.27 10.90 12.43
N GLU A 26 3.37 11.72 11.87
CA GLU A 26 2.47 12.58 12.63
C GLU A 26 1.31 11.83 13.30
N ASN A 27 0.92 10.67 12.79
CA ASN A 27 -0.30 9.97 13.20
C ASN A 27 -0.09 8.60 13.85
N LYS A 28 1.09 7.96 13.68
CA LYS A 28 1.40 6.70 14.34
C LYS A 28 1.54 6.85 15.86
N SER A 29 1.43 5.76 16.60
CA SER A 29 1.77 5.74 18.03
C SER A 29 3.28 5.56 18.24
N ASP A 30 3.74 5.85 19.46
CA ASP A 30 5.16 5.74 19.81
C ASP A 30 5.69 4.29 19.74
N GLU A 31 4.82 3.32 19.96
CA GLU A 31 5.17 1.89 19.89
C GLU A 31 5.29 1.37 18.44
N ASP A 32 4.78 2.13 17.46
CA ASP A 32 4.77 1.73 16.06
C ASP A 32 6.07 2.11 15.37
N ASP A 33 6.45 1.32 14.39
CA ASP A 33 7.57 1.60 13.51
C ASP A 33 7.13 1.76 12.04
N ILE A 34 8.00 2.42 11.27
CA ILE A 34 7.85 2.54 9.83
C ILE A 34 9.05 1.84 9.19
N HIS A 35 8.78 0.85 8.35
CA HIS A 35 9.79 0.15 7.58
C HIS A 35 9.54 0.35 6.09
N VAL A 36 10.55 0.80 5.35
CA VAL A 36 10.46 1.07 3.91
C VAL A 36 11.28 0.06 3.13
N LEU A 37 10.63 -0.71 2.28
CA LEU A 37 11.29 -1.57 1.29
C LEU A 37 11.41 -0.84 -0.03
N VAL A 38 12.64 -0.72 -0.52
CA VAL A 38 13.00 -0.01 -1.75
C VAL A 38 13.24 -1.02 -2.87
N ASP A 39 12.55 -0.88 -3.99
CA ASP A 39 12.90 -1.62 -5.21
C ASP A 39 14.22 -1.08 -5.78
N SER A 40 15.32 -1.79 -5.51
CA SER A 40 16.67 -1.37 -5.91
C SER A 40 16.87 -1.32 -7.42
N GLY A 41 16.07 -2.04 -8.20
CA GLY A 41 16.10 -2.05 -9.66
C GLY A 41 15.50 -0.80 -10.31
N LYS A 42 14.63 -0.05 -9.59
CA LYS A 42 13.88 1.09 -10.15
C LYS A 42 14.00 2.37 -9.32
N VAL A 43 14.64 2.33 -8.14
CA VAL A 43 14.74 3.48 -7.24
C VAL A 43 15.42 4.66 -7.90
N THR A 44 14.83 5.84 -7.76
CA THR A 44 15.37 7.10 -8.27
C THR A 44 16.22 7.85 -7.23
N PRO A 45 17.15 8.74 -7.65
CA PRO A 45 17.88 9.61 -6.72
C PRO A 45 16.95 10.44 -5.83
N SER A 46 15.82 10.93 -6.35
CA SER A 46 14.84 11.71 -5.57
C SER A 46 14.15 10.89 -4.47
N VAL A 47 13.92 9.60 -4.67
CA VAL A 47 13.45 8.70 -3.59
C VAL A 47 14.52 8.58 -2.52
N ARG A 48 15.79 8.37 -2.89
CA ARG A 48 16.91 8.29 -1.93
C ARG A 48 17.07 9.57 -1.09
N GLU A 49 16.85 10.75 -1.68
CA GLU A 49 16.84 12.03 -0.96
C GLU A 49 15.70 12.11 0.07
N VAL A 50 14.52 11.61 -0.29
CA VAL A 50 13.39 11.51 0.65
C VAL A 50 13.73 10.58 1.80
N LEU A 51 14.22 9.38 1.53
CA LEU A 51 14.62 8.41 2.57
C LEU A 51 15.67 9.00 3.51
N ALA A 52 16.69 9.69 2.98
CA ALA A 52 17.70 10.37 3.79
C ALA A 52 17.10 11.49 4.66
N THR A 53 16.08 12.19 4.19
CA THR A 53 15.39 13.25 4.96
C THR A 53 14.67 12.69 6.20
N PHE A 54 14.16 11.45 6.12
CA PHE A 54 13.39 10.80 7.19
C PHE A 54 14.17 9.70 7.92
N ALA A 55 15.49 9.59 7.74
CA ALA A 55 16.31 8.48 8.24
C ALA A 55 16.22 8.25 9.76
N ASP A 56 15.97 9.29 10.55
CA ASP A 56 15.82 9.19 12.01
C ASP A 56 14.46 8.59 12.46
N PHE A 57 13.50 8.48 11.55
CA PHE A 57 12.12 8.07 11.84
C PHE A 57 11.73 6.72 11.22
N ILE A 58 12.55 6.21 10.30
CA ILE A 58 12.24 5.02 9.51
C ILE A 58 13.40 4.03 9.52
N SER A 59 13.11 2.77 9.30
CA SER A 59 14.10 1.77 8.89
C SER A 59 13.91 1.41 7.41
N THR A 60 14.99 1.05 6.72
CA THR A 60 14.95 0.77 5.29
C THR A 60 15.65 -0.53 4.95
N ALA A 61 15.16 -1.21 3.90
CA ALA A 61 15.86 -2.31 3.24
C ALA A 61 15.72 -2.15 1.72
N GLU A 62 16.60 -2.81 0.99
CA GLU A 62 16.57 -2.81 -0.48
C GLU A 62 16.44 -4.24 -0.99
N ARG A 63 15.58 -4.42 -2.00
CA ARG A 63 15.46 -5.66 -2.77
C ARG A 63 15.06 -5.33 -4.19
N GLU A 64 15.71 -5.91 -5.18
CA GLU A 64 15.26 -5.84 -6.56
C GLU A 64 13.95 -6.60 -6.73
N HIS A 65 12.95 -5.97 -7.36
CA HIS A 65 11.66 -6.59 -7.67
C HIS A 65 11.81 -7.42 -8.96
N ASP A 66 11.70 -8.73 -8.83
CA ASP A 66 11.89 -9.72 -9.92
C ASP A 66 10.60 -10.08 -10.68
N GLY A 67 9.52 -9.31 -10.48
CA GLY A 67 8.20 -9.56 -11.07
C GLY A 67 7.29 -10.46 -10.21
N ASP A 68 7.74 -10.95 -9.07
CA ASP A 68 6.92 -11.67 -8.10
C ASP A 68 6.57 -10.76 -6.90
N PHE A 69 5.36 -10.19 -6.94
CA PHE A 69 4.87 -9.29 -5.89
C PHE A 69 4.72 -10.01 -4.55
N SER A 70 4.25 -11.26 -4.54
CA SER A 70 4.11 -12.00 -3.29
C SER A 70 5.46 -12.27 -2.62
N ALA A 71 6.47 -12.65 -3.37
CA ALA A 71 7.82 -12.85 -2.87
C ALA A 71 8.44 -11.54 -2.34
N HIS A 72 8.15 -10.40 -2.99
CA HIS A 72 8.61 -9.07 -2.54
C HIS A 72 7.95 -8.69 -1.23
N ARG A 73 6.62 -8.80 -1.11
CA ARG A 73 5.85 -8.51 0.11
C ARG A 73 6.17 -9.46 1.26
N ASN A 74 6.38 -10.75 1.01
CA ASN A 74 6.80 -11.70 2.04
C ASN A 74 8.21 -11.40 2.57
N PHE A 75 9.13 -11.00 1.70
CA PHE A 75 10.45 -10.52 2.14
C PHE A 75 10.30 -9.29 3.02
N HIS A 76 9.48 -8.31 2.62
CA HIS A 76 9.21 -7.12 3.43
C HIS A 76 8.61 -7.49 4.80
N ALA A 77 7.60 -8.35 4.82
CA ALA A 77 6.97 -8.82 6.05
C ALA A 77 7.98 -9.46 7.02
N SER A 78 8.97 -10.20 6.51
CA SER A 78 10.01 -10.84 7.32
C SER A 78 10.92 -9.84 8.07
N LEU A 79 10.93 -8.58 7.67
CA LEU A 79 11.72 -7.50 8.28
C LEU A 79 10.89 -6.68 9.30
N CYS A 80 9.56 -6.81 9.28
CA CYS A 80 8.65 -6.10 10.15
C CYS A 80 8.67 -6.69 11.57
N LYS A 81 8.59 -5.83 12.60
CA LYS A 81 8.72 -6.22 14.01
C LYS A 81 7.44 -6.08 14.82
N GLY A 82 6.45 -5.31 14.34
CA GLY A 82 5.17 -5.12 15.01
C GLY A 82 4.38 -6.41 15.16
N ASP A 83 3.44 -6.44 16.08
CA ASP A 83 2.46 -7.54 16.24
C ASP A 83 1.55 -7.66 15.02
N TYR A 84 1.35 -6.53 14.32
CA TYR A 84 0.65 -6.43 13.05
C TYR A 84 1.49 -5.69 12.02
N ILE A 85 1.24 -5.99 10.77
CA ILE A 85 1.79 -5.29 9.60
C ILE A 85 0.64 -4.53 8.93
N PHE A 86 0.85 -3.24 8.67
CA PHE A 86 0.02 -2.46 7.78
C PHE A 86 0.82 -2.16 6.50
N MET A 87 0.59 -2.97 5.46
CA MET A 87 1.25 -2.85 4.18
C MET A 87 0.62 -1.71 3.37
N ILE A 88 1.43 -0.75 2.90
CA ILE A 88 0.96 0.46 2.22
C ILE A 88 1.87 0.70 1.01
N ASP A 89 1.29 0.90 -0.17
CA ASP A 89 2.06 1.31 -1.34
C ASP A 89 2.40 2.81 -1.22
N ALA A 90 3.57 3.26 -1.70
CA ALA A 90 4.03 4.64 -1.50
C ALA A 90 3.07 5.72 -2.07
N ASP A 91 2.20 5.36 -3.02
CA ASP A 91 1.18 6.23 -3.60
C ASP A 91 -0.22 6.09 -2.93
N GLU A 92 -0.28 5.45 -1.75
CA GLU A 92 -1.48 5.35 -0.92
C GLU A 92 -1.32 6.18 0.35
N ILE A 93 -2.37 6.91 0.76
CA ILE A 93 -2.39 7.64 2.03
C ILE A 93 -3.62 7.17 2.84
N PRO A 94 -3.41 6.55 4.01
CA PRO A 94 -4.51 6.19 4.90
C PRO A 94 -5.25 7.43 5.42
N GLN A 95 -6.55 7.32 5.65
CA GLN A 95 -7.27 8.36 6.38
C GLN A 95 -6.85 8.35 7.86
N GLU A 96 -6.81 9.52 8.48
CA GLU A 96 -6.45 9.69 9.90
C GLU A 96 -7.35 8.83 10.82
N THR A 97 -8.64 8.76 10.52
CA THR A 97 -9.59 7.92 11.25
C THR A 97 -9.22 6.44 11.17
N LEU A 98 -8.72 5.97 10.03
CA LEU A 98 -8.26 4.59 9.87
C LEU A 98 -7.06 4.32 10.79
N ILE A 99 -6.02 5.16 10.74
CA ILE A 99 -4.81 5.00 11.57
C ILE A 99 -5.15 5.00 13.07
N LYS A 100 -5.99 5.92 13.52
CA LYS A 100 -6.38 6.05 14.93
C LYS A 100 -7.17 4.85 15.46
N ASN A 101 -7.90 4.15 14.59
CA ASN A 101 -8.79 3.07 14.99
C ASN A 101 -8.30 1.68 14.59
N ILE A 102 -7.32 1.54 13.70
CA ILE A 102 -6.93 0.26 13.11
C ILE A 102 -6.49 -0.77 14.17
N ARG A 103 -5.85 -0.33 15.25
CA ARG A 103 -5.41 -1.22 16.34
C ARG A 103 -6.54 -1.78 17.21
N GLN A 104 -7.79 -1.32 17.03
CA GLN A 104 -8.97 -1.89 17.68
C GLN A 104 -9.43 -3.18 17.00
N PHE A 105 -8.94 -3.44 15.78
CA PHE A 105 -9.23 -4.66 15.04
C PHE A 105 -8.22 -5.74 15.43
N ASP A 106 -8.75 -6.85 15.93
CA ASP A 106 -7.99 -8.03 16.36
C ASP A 106 -8.05 -9.19 15.35
N GLN A 107 -8.69 -8.96 14.19
CA GLN A 107 -8.80 -9.91 13.10
C GLN A 107 -7.43 -10.26 12.54
N SER A 108 -7.31 -11.50 12.03
CA SER A 108 -6.05 -11.98 11.47
C SER A 108 -5.69 -11.27 10.17
N ILE A 109 -6.66 -11.06 9.28
CA ILE A 109 -6.50 -10.29 8.02
C ILE A 109 -7.65 -9.30 7.90
N LEU A 110 -7.33 -8.04 7.59
CA LEU A 110 -8.30 -6.98 7.38
C LEU A 110 -8.19 -6.45 5.95
N CYS A 111 -9.31 -6.49 5.21
CA CYS A 111 -9.48 -5.78 3.96
C CYS A 111 -9.94 -4.35 4.23
N VAL A 112 -9.18 -3.39 3.70
CA VAL A 112 -9.43 -1.96 3.82
C VAL A 112 -9.96 -1.42 2.50
N PRO A 113 -11.02 -0.59 2.49
CA PRO A 113 -11.49 0.03 1.26
C PRO A 113 -10.48 1.07 0.75
N ARG A 114 -10.29 1.13 -0.57
CA ARG A 114 -9.42 2.10 -1.24
C ARG A 114 -10.22 2.99 -2.18
N ILE A 115 -9.96 4.29 -2.14
CA ILE A 115 -10.50 5.30 -3.02
C ILE A 115 -9.48 5.57 -4.13
N ASN A 116 -9.78 5.13 -5.34
CA ASN A 116 -8.96 5.43 -6.49
C ASN A 116 -9.44 6.71 -7.17
N ILE A 117 -8.52 7.65 -7.42
CA ILE A 117 -8.76 8.90 -8.13
C ILE A 117 -7.76 8.99 -9.28
N LEU A 118 -8.26 9.19 -10.50
CA LEU A 118 -7.47 9.32 -11.73
C LEU A 118 -7.70 10.71 -12.34
N PRO A 119 -7.00 11.75 -11.90
CA PRO A 119 -7.14 13.10 -12.47
C PRO A 119 -6.83 13.09 -13.97
N GLY A 120 -7.71 13.74 -14.76
CA GLY A 120 -7.55 13.84 -16.20
C GLY A 120 -8.02 12.62 -16.99
N HIS A 121 -8.71 11.66 -16.38
CA HIS A 121 -9.33 10.56 -17.11
C HIS A 121 -10.36 11.06 -18.12
N THR A 122 -10.50 10.33 -19.23
CA THR A 122 -11.52 10.59 -20.25
C THR A 122 -12.54 9.46 -20.29
N ALA A 123 -13.73 9.70 -20.82
CA ALA A 123 -14.72 8.64 -21.01
C ALA A 123 -14.16 7.45 -21.84
N LYS A 124 -13.33 7.73 -22.84
CA LYS A 124 -12.66 6.70 -23.64
C LYS A 124 -11.69 5.86 -22.80
N PHE A 125 -10.94 6.49 -21.90
CA PHE A 125 -10.03 5.79 -20.99
C PHE A 125 -10.80 4.88 -20.03
N LEU A 126 -11.87 5.37 -19.42
CA LEU A 126 -12.71 4.59 -18.51
C LEU A 126 -13.33 3.37 -19.22
N GLN A 127 -13.82 3.58 -20.44
CA GLN A 127 -14.39 2.49 -21.25
C GLN A 127 -13.34 1.44 -21.63
N LYS A 128 -12.14 1.87 -22.04
CA LYS A 128 -11.03 0.96 -22.40
C LYS A 128 -10.68 0.00 -21.24
N HIS A 129 -10.68 0.51 -20.00
CA HIS A 129 -10.29 -0.27 -18.82
C HIS A 129 -11.48 -0.82 -18.01
N ASN A 130 -12.71 -0.67 -18.54
CA ASN A 130 -13.94 -1.05 -17.83
C ASN A 130 -14.06 -0.43 -16.42
N PHE A 131 -13.59 0.81 -16.27
CA PHE A 131 -13.65 1.55 -15.02
C PHE A 131 -15.00 2.25 -14.85
N ARG A 132 -15.53 2.23 -13.63
CA ARG A 132 -16.75 2.94 -13.25
C ARG A 132 -16.40 4.08 -12.30
N VAL A 133 -17.03 5.23 -12.49
CA VAL A 133 -16.86 6.42 -11.63
C VAL A 133 -18.20 6.68 -10.94
N ASN A 134 -18.18 6.82 -9.62
CA ASN A 134 -19.36 7.23 -8.85
C ASN A 134 -19.53 8.76 -8.83
N GLU A 135 -20.60 9.25 -8.21
CA GLU A 135 -20.92 10.68 -8.12
C GLU A 135 -19.84 11.49 -7.37
N ALA A 136 -19.07 10.87 -6.48
CA ALA A 136 -17.95 11.48 -5.77
C ALA A 136 -16.64 11.51 -6.59
N GLY A 137 -16.63 10.94 -7.80
CA GLY A 137 -15.44 10.84 -8.66
C GLY A 137 -14.51 9.65 -8.32
N PHE A 138 -14.95 8.71 -7.51
CA PHE A 138 -14.16 7.54 -7.12
C PHE A 138 -14.28 6.44 -8.16
N ILE A 139 -13.13 5.89 -8.57
CA ILE A 139 -13.02 4.81 -9.54
C ILE A 139 -13.23 3.45 -8.85
N ASN A 140 -14.18 2.65 -9.36
CA ASN A 140 -14.47 1.28 -8.91
C ASN A 140 -14.69 1.16 -7.38
N TRP A 141 -15.21 2.21 -6.75
CA TRP A 141 -15.48 2.20 -5.29
C TRP A 141 -16.56 1.21 -4.89
N PRO A 142 -16.37 0.47 -3.76
CA PRO A 142 -15.13 0.32 -3.00
C PRO A 142 -14.16 -0.66 -3.67
N ASP A 143 -12.86 -0.32 -3.65
CA ASP A 143 -11.78 -1.20 -4.09
C ASP A 143 -11.08 -1.77 -2.84
N TYR A 144 -11.43 -2.99 -2.46
CA TYR A 144 -10.93 -3.59 -1.23
C TYR A 144 -9.53 -4.16 -1.39
N GLN A 145 -8.63 -3.79 -0.45
CA GLN A 145 -7.25 -4.22 -0.40
C GLN A 145 -6.95 -4.94 0.91
N MET A 146 -6.33 -6.12 0.86
CA MET A 146 -5.80 -6.79 2.05
C MET A 146 -4.55 -6.03 2.48
N ARG A 147 -4.61 -5.27 3.59
CA ARG A 147 -3.53 -4.36 3.98
C ARG A 147 -3.05 -4.53 5.40
N TYR A 148 -3.90 -4.94 6.33
CA TYR A 148 -3.55 -5.06 7.73
C TYR A 148 -3.71 -6.51 8.19
N TYR A 149 -2.66 -7.06 8.82
CA TYR A 149 -2.67 -8.47 9.19
C TYR A 149 -1.70 -8.78 10.33
N LYS A 150 -1.97 -9.86 11.07
CA LYS A 150 -1.12 -10.36 12.15
C LYS A 150 0.25 -10.78 11.62
N ASN A 151 1.30 -10.40 12.37
CA ASN A 151 2.68 -10.74 12.06
C ASN A 151 3.15 -11.94 12.92
N ASP A 152 2.49 -13.08 12.76
CA ASP A 152 2.79 -14.31 13.52
C ASP A 152 3.44 -15.42 12.67
N GLY A 153 3.74 -15.12 11.40
CA GLY A 153 4.36 -16.04 10.45
C GLY A 153 3.40 -17.03 9.81
N SER A 154 2.12 -17.09 10.22
CA SER A 154 1.11 -17.98 9.63
C SER A 154 0.47 -17.39 8.38
N ILE A 155 0.50 -16.05 8.24
CA ILE A 155 -0.11 -15.30 7.15
C ILE A 155 0.95 -14.92 6.14
N GLN A 156 0.70 -15.23 4.86
CA GLN A 156 1.65 -14.98 3.77
C GLN A 156 0.93 -14.46 2.53
N TRP A 157 1.64 -13.65 1.76
CA TRP A 157 1.24 -13.25 0.42
C TRP A 157 1.42 -14.41 -0.56
N SER A 158 0.47 -14.59 -1.46
CA SER A 158 0.45 -15.63 -2.47
C SER A 158 -0.11 -15.10 -3.79
N GLY A 159 0.47 -15.52 -4.89
CA GLY A 159 0.16 -15.06 -6.25
C GLY A 159 1.23 -14.12 -6.79
N LYS A 160 1.75 -14.41 -7.98
CA LYS A 160 2.82 -13.61 -8.60
C LYS A 160 2.35 -12.18 -8.91
N VAL A 161 1.13 -12.05 -9.42
CA VAL A 161 0.39 -10.80 -9.67
C VAL A 161 -0.99 -10.92 -9.03
N HIS A 162 -1.61 -9.81 -8.66
CA HIS A 162 -2.88 -9.80 -7.92
C HIS A 162 -2.81 -10.61 -6.62
N GLU A 163 -1.69 -10.47 -5.94
CA GLU A 163 -1.35 -11.19 -4.72
C GLU A 163 -2.38 -10.98 -3.62
N LYS A 164 -2.60 -12.04 -2.85
CA LYS A 164 -3.55 -12.06 -1.73
C LYS A 164 -2.91 -12.64 -0.49
N LEU A 165 -3.31 -12.15 0.67
CA LEU A 165 -2.97 -12.79 1.94
C LEU A 165 -3.73 -14.11 2.08
N THR A 166 -3.02 -15.13 2.55
CA THR A 166 -3.52 -16.48 2.85
C THR A 166 -3.08 -16.89 4.25
N GLY A 167 -3.67 -17.95 4.79
CA GLY A 167 -3.32 -18.50 6.10
C GLY A 167 -4.30 -18.18 7.21
N ALA A 168 -5.29 -17.28 7.00
CA ALA A 168 -6.31 -16.95 7.98
C ALA A 168 -7.59 -16.41 7.33
N ASP A 169 -8.64 -16.27 8.16
CA ASP A 169 -9.90 -15.65 7.74
C ASP A 169 -9.73 -14.15 7.49
N VAL A 170 -10.42 -13.67 6.44
CA VAL A 170 -10.41 -12.29 6.00
C VAL A 170 -11.64 -11.57 6.52
N HIS A 171 -11.42 -10.48 7.26
CA HIS A 171 -12.47 -9.54 7.64
C HIS A 171 -12.46 -8.34 6.68
N VAL A 172 -13.63 -7.88 6.27
CA VAL A 172 -13.78 -6.74 5.34
C VAL A 172 -14.37 -5.56 6.12
N LEU A 173 -13.66 -4.44 6.13
CA LEU A 173 -14.19 -3.20 6.71
C LEU A 173 -15.41 -2.70 5.94
N GLU A 174 -16.32 -2.04 6.63
CA GLU A 174 -17.40 -1.31 5.99
C GLU A 174 -16.83 -0.26 5.00
N SER A 175 -17.46 -0.13 3.84
CA SER A 175 -17.07 0.85 2.82
C SER A 175 -17.41 2.28 3.27
N ASN A 176 -16.49 2.87 4.01
CA ASN A 176 -16.60 4.24 4.51
C ASN A 176 -15.38 5.05 4.03
N PRO A 177 -15.56 6.18 3.31
CA PRO A 177 -14.44 7.01 2.88
C PRO A 177 -13.54 7.51 4.02
N ALA A 178 -14.06 7.67 5.24
CA ALA A 178 -13.28 8.11 6.40
C ALA A 178 -12.32 7.04 6.94
N THR A 179 -12.51 5.77 6.57
CA THR A 179 -11.63 4.64 6.94
C THR A 179 -11.00 3.97 5.71
N ALA A 180 -10.79 4.74 4.64
CA ALA A 180 -10.24 4.25 3.40
C ALA A 180 -8.77 4.64 3.21
N LEU A 181 -8.11 3.99 2.26
CA LEU A 181 -6.87 4.45 1.67
C LEU A 181 -7.19 5.38 0.51
N TRP A 182 -6.51 6.52 0.42
CA TRP A 182 -6.54 7.38 -0.77
C TRP A 182 -5.42 6.99 -1.70
N HIS A 183 -5.75 6.75 -2.96
CA HIS A 183 -4.82 6.39 -4.01
C HIS A 183 -5.06 7.30 -5.21
N VAL A 184 -4.20 8.30 -5.38
CA VAL A 184 -4.27 9.28 -6.45
C VAL A 184 -3.18 8.98 -7.47
N LYS A 185 -3.57 8.55 -8.66
CA LYS A 185 -2.65 8.16 -9.72
C LYS A 185 -2.97 8.90 -11.01
N SER A 186 -1.94 9.31 -11.76
CA SER A 186 -2.17 9.88 -13.10
C SER A 186 -2.61 8.81 -14.10
N VAL A 187 -3.37 9.22 -15.12
CA VAL A 187 -3.77 8.34 -16.22
C VAL A 187 -2.57 7.67 -16.91
N THR A 188 -1.49 8.43 -17.14
CA THR A 188 -0.26 7.92 -17.76
C THR A 188 0.37 6.81 -16.93
N ARG A 189 0.42 6.99 -15.59
CA ARG A 189 0.99 6.01 -14.67
C ARG A 189 0.13 4.75 -14.59
N GLN A 190 -1.19 4.90 -14.63
CA GLN A 190 -2.12 3.78 -14.67
C GLN A 190 -1.99 2.96 -15.98
N ASP A 191 -1.87 3.63 -17.14
CA ASP A 191 -1.64 2.92 -18.43
C ASP A 191 -0.30 2.16 -18.42
N ALA A 192 0.77 2.74 -17.89
CA ALA A 192 2.08 2.09 -17.78
C ALA A 192 2.03 0.86 -16.85
N GLN A 193 1.33 0.96 -15.73
CA GLN A 193 1.13 -0.16 -14.81
C GLN A 193 0.34 -1.31 -15.44
N ASN A 194 -0.76 -1.01 -16.12
CA ASN A 194 -1.55 -2.01 -16.81
C ASN A 194 -0.72 -2.74 -17.89
N ALA A 195 0.04 -1.99 -18.69
CA ALA A 195 0.93 -2.57 -19.69
C ALA A 195 2.02 -3.47 -19.06
N PHE A 196 2.53 -3.12 -17.88
CA PHE A 196 3.48 -3.95 -17.15
C PHE A 196 2.85 -5.26 -16.66
N TYR A 197 1.63 -5.22 -16.11
CA TYR A 197 0.92 -6.43 -15.69
C TYR A 197 0.67 -7.39 -16.84
N ASP A 198 0.25 -6.87 -18.01
CA ASP A 198 0.07 -7.69 -19.21
C ASP A 198 1.35 -8.47 -19.59
N THR A 199 2.55 -7.94 -19.31
CA THR A 199 3.83 -8.64 -19.60
C THR A 199 4.20 -9.72 -18.59
N ILE A 200 3.59 -9.73 -17.39
CA ILE A 200 3.90 -10.71 -16.33
C ILE A 200 2.89 -11.87 -16.36
N GLU A 201 1.67 -11.62 -16.82
CA GLU A 201 0.61 -12.64 -16.93
C GLU A 201 0.81 -13.59 -18.12
N GLU A 202 1.66 -13.23 -19.11
CA GLU A 202 2.10 -14.11 -20.20
C GLU A 202 3.22 -15.06 -19.74
#